data_e79be4774bae9f8ee7fb343586249152
#
_entry.id   e79be4774bae9f8ee7fb343586249152
#
_cell.length_a   1.000
_cell.length_b   1.000
_cell.length_c   1.000
_cell.angle_alpha   90.00
_cell.angle_beta   90.00
_cell.angle_gamma   90.00
#
_symmetry.space_group_name_H-M   'P 1'
#
loop_
_entity.id
_entity.type
_entity.pdbx_description
1 polymer ?
#
loop_
_entity_poly.entity_id
_entity_poly.type
_entity_poly.pdbx_seq_one_letter_code
_entity_poly.pdbx_strand_id
1 'polypeptide(L)'
;MQVNIDTQAELGLSVTEATTRAQIIGATIATIADHGYARTTFARIKERAGLSSTRLISYHFTNKAGLMQAVLSTVSETKSEYLRERSEGVDPADRPGNLRAYIETSVAFLRDYPQCERVLVEMAAHADDRDGWAMTGVMVGQLRTGALQRQLEQGRKEGAFGDISPEIVALSIAQAVDGVAAAYAADPSVDLDRYGRELADLFARATAR
;
A
#
# COMPACT_ATOMS: atom_id res chain seq x y z
N MET A 1 -10.11 -6.00 6.86
CA MET A 1 -9.36 -6.60 5.72
C MET A 1 -9.15 -8.08 6.02
N GLN A 2 -9.53 -8.95 5.10
CA GLN A 2 -9.26 -10.38 5.20
C GLN A 2 -7.93 -10.65 4.50
N VAL A 3 -6.94 -11.13 5.24
CA VAL A 3 -5.65 -11.51 4.68
C VAL A 3 -5.84 -12.80 3.89
N ASN A 4 -5.30 -12.86 2.67
CA ASN A 4 -5.45 -14.04 1.81
C ASN A 4 -4.67 -15.22 2.43
N ILE A 5 -5.39 -16.28 2.77
CA ILE A 5 -4.83 -17.50 3.37
C ILE A 5 -4.08 -18.32 2.30
N ASP A 6 -4.51 -18.25 1.05
CA ASP A 6 -3.88 -19.02 -0.02
C ASP A 6 -2.45 -18.58 -0.27
N THR A 7 -2.17 -17.26 -0.26
CA THR A 7 -0.81 -16.73 -0.32
C THR A 7 0.06 -17.26 0.83
N GLN A 8 -0.51 -17.47 2.01
CA GLN A 8 0.23 -18.03 3.15
C GLN A 8 0.45 -19.55 3.00
N ALA A 9 -0.46 -20.26 2.36
CA ALA A 9 -0.33 -21.70 2.09
C ALA A 9 0.79 -21.99 1.07
N GLU A 10 1.05 -21.10 0.11
CA GLU A 10 2.15 -21.22 -0.86
C GLU A 10 3.55 -21.23 -0.20
N LEU A 11 3.65 -20.80 1.07
CA LEU A 11 4.88 -20.89 1.85
C LEU A 11 5.16 -22.30 2.42
N GLY A 12 4.39 -23.32 2.03
CA GLY A 12 4.52 -24.69 2.52
C GLY A 12 4.01 -24.89 3.95
N LEU A 13 3.18 -23.99 4.46
CA LEU A 13 2.57 -24.05 5.79
C LEU A 13 1.32 -24.94 5.77
N SER A 14 1.02 -25.60 6.90
CA SER A 14 -0.29 -26.23 7.10
C SER A 14 -1.40 -25.15 7.09
N VAL A 15 -2.65 -25.57 6.81
CA VAL A 15 -3.82 -24.66 6.80
C VAL A 15 -3.95 -23.91 8.14
N THR A 16 -3.71 -24.57 9.27
CA THR A 16 -3.78 -23.96 10.60
C THR A 16 -2.70 -22.90 10.79
N GLU A 17 -1.48 -23.18 10.35
CA GLU A 17 -0.36 -22.22 10.41
C GLU A 17 -0.60 -21.03 9.49
N ALA A 18 -1.07 -21.26 8.27
CA ALA A 18 -1.43 -20.20 7.33
C ALA A 18 -2.53 -19.29 7.90
N THR A 19 -3.57 -19.86 8.51
CA THR A 19 -4.64 -19.12 9.17
C THR A 19 -4.12 -18.27 10.33
N THR A 20 -3.31 -18.84 11.20
CA THR A 20 -2.73 -18.12 12.35
C THR A 20 -1.81 -16.99 11.87
N ARG A 21 -1.00 -17.25 10.86
CA ARG A 21 -0.12 -16.25 10.25
C ARG A 21 -0.92 -15.09 9.65
N ALA A 22 -1.98 -15.36 8.89
CA ALA A 22 -2.88 -14.35 8.34
C ALA A 22 -3.57 -13.53 9.45
N GLN A 23 -3.99 -14.18 10.53
CA GLN A 23 -4.59 -13.54 11.71
C GLN A 23 -3.60 -12.56 12.38
N ILE A 24 -2.34 -12.95 12.55
CA ILE A 24 -1.29 -12.10 13.11
C ILE A 24 -1.03 -10.89 12.20
N ILE A 25 -0.93 -11.08 10.88
CA ILE A 25 -0.73 -10.00 9.90
C ILE A 25 -1.90 -9.02 9.96
N GLY A 26 -3.14 -9.50 9.90
CA GLY A 26 -4.34 -8.66 9.97
C GLY A 26 -4.43 -7.85 11.27
N ALA A 27 -4.16 -8.49 12.43
CA ALA A 27 -4.10 -7.81 13.70
C ALA A 27 -2.98 -6.75 13.76
N THR A 28 -1.84 -7.01 13.11
CA THR A 28 -0.73 -6.06 13.04
C THR A 28 -1.11 -4.83 12.20
N ILE A 29 -1.70 -5.04 11.02
CA ILE A 29 -2.21 -3.97 10.16
C ILE A 29 -3.18 -3.07 10.95
N ALA A 30 -4.17 -3.65 11.61
CA ALA A 30 -5.14 -2.92 12.40
C ALA A 30 -4.48 -2.18 13.59
N THR A 31 -3.45 -2.77 14.22
CA THR A 31 -2.72 -2.13 15.34
C THR A 31 -1.90 -0.94 14.85
N ILE A 32 -1.24 -1.05 13.70
CA ILE A 32 -0.50 0.07 13.09
C ILE A 32 -1.49 1.18 12.71
N ALA A 33 -2.61 0.84 12.09
CA ALA A 33 -3.61 1.81 11.67
C ALA A 33 -4.20 2.60 12.86
N ASP A 34 -4.43 1.95 14.01
CA ASP A 34 -5.06 2.60 15.18
C ASP A 34 -4.05 3.36 16.05
N HIS A 35 -2.83 2.85 16.17
CA HIS A 35 -1.88 3.33 17.17
C HIS A 35 -0.57 3.89 16.58
N GLY A 36 -0.33 3.71 15.28
CA GLY A 36 0.92 4.01 14.61
C GLY A 36 1.98 2.92 14.81
N TYR A 37 3.00 2.95 13.94
CA TYR A 37 4.09 1.96 13.93
C TYR A 37 4.86 1.91 15.27
N ALA A 38 5.25 3.06 15.81
CA ALA A 38 6.06 3.15 17.04
C ALA A 38 5.40 2.50 18.26
N ARG A 39 4.07 2.51 18.33
CA ARG A 39 3.30 1.91 19.43
C ARG A 39 2.82 0.49 19.14
N THR A 40 3.20 -0.10 18.00
CA THR A 40 2.85 -1.47 17.64
C THR A 40 3.81 -2.44 18.31
N THR A 41 3.32 -3.12 19.34
CA THR A 41 4.07 -4.11 20.14
C THR A 41 3.47 -5.50 20.01
N PHE A 42 4.27 -6.55 20.22
CA PHE A 42 3.79 -7.94 20.22
C PHE A 42 2.66 -8.18 21.24
N ALA A 43 2.68 -7.45 22.37
CA ALA A 43 1.61 -7.54 23.37
C ALA A 43 0.26 -7.06 22.80
N ARG A 44 0.24 -5.92 22.13
CA ARG A 44 -0.97 -5.38 21.48
C ARG A 44 -1.44 -6.24 20.31
N ILE A 45 -0.50 -6.73 19.50
CA ILE A 45 -0.82 -7.64 18.39
C ILE A 45 -1.45 -8.93 18.93
N LYS A 46 -0.85 -9.52 19.97
CA LYS A 46 -1.36 -10.72 20.66
C LYS A 46 -2.80 -10.50 21.15
N GLU A 47 -3.06 -9.39 21.83
CA GLU A 47 -4.37 -9.06 22.37
C GLU A 47 -5.41 -8.91 21.26
N ARG A 48 -5.09 -8.14 20.22
CA ARG A 48 -5.97 -7.94 19.07
C ARG A 48 -6.22 -9.21 18.26
N ALA A 49 -5.21 -10.05 18.11
CA ALA A 49 -5.32 -11.33 17.41
C ALA A 49 -5.97 -12.43 18.27
N GLY A 50 -6.28 -12.19 19.54
CA GLY A 50 -6.85 -13.20 20.43
C GLY A 50 -5.92 -14.39 20.68
N LEU A 51 -4.59 -14.17 20.62
CA LEU A 51 -3.62 -15.26 20.81
C LEU A 51 -3.36 -15.51 22.30
N SER A 52 -3.08 -16.77 22.64
CA SER A 52 -2.75 -17.18 24.02
C SER A 52 -1.38 -16.64 24.46
N SER A 53 -0.42 -16.47 23.54
CA SER A 53 0.95 -16.06 23.86
C SER A 53 1.60 -15.28 22.73
N THR A 54 2.48 -14.33 23.07
CA THR A 54 3.37 -13.65 22.10
C THR A 54 4.38 -14.60 21.45
N ARG A 55 4.63 -15.78 22.05
CA ARG A 55 5.50 -16.81 21.46
C ARG A 55 4.97 -17.31 20.11
N LEU A 56 3.65 -17.30 19.90
CA LEU A 56 3.06 -17.65 18.61
C LEU A 56 3.49 -16.67 17.51
N ILE A 57 3.59 -15.37 17.83
CA ILE A 57 4.10 -14.38 16.89
C ILE A 57 5.56 -14.69 16.53
N SER A 58 6.40 -14.96 17.54
CA SER A 58 7.81 -15.29 17.32
C SER A 58 8.02 -16.65 16.64
N TYR A 59 7.06 -17.56 16.75
CA TYR A 59 7.08 -18.83 16.02
C TYR A 59 6.84 -18.60 14.51
N HIS A 60 5.86 -17.77 14.16
CA HIS A 60 5.53 -17.50 12.75
C HIS A 60 6.45 -16.46 12.10
N PHE A 61 7.04 -15.58 12.88
CA PHE A 61 7.90 -14.49 12.39
C PHE A 61 9.15 -14.42 13.27
N THR A 62 10.31 -14.65 12.68
CA THR A 62 11.60 -14.71 13.38
C THR A 62 11.85 -13.50 14.31
N ASN A 63 11.36 -12.32 13.88
CA ASN A 63 11.48 -11.06 14.61
C ASN A 63 10.42 -10.05 14.14
N LYS A 64 10.41 -8.84 14.73
CA LYS A 64 9.52 -7.75 14.35
C LYS A 64 9.73 -7.36 12.88
N ALA A 65 10.96 -7.33 12.38
CA ALA A 65 11.26 -6.99 10.99
C ALA A 65 10.61 -7.96 10.00
N GLY A 66 10.70 -9.28 10.25
CA GLY A 66 10.04 -10.30 9.41
C GLY A 66 8.52 -10.17 9.43
N LEU A 67 7.92 -9.82 10.57
CA LEU A 67 6.48 -9.53 10.65
C LEU A 67 6.14 -8.28 9.84
N MET A 68 6.90 -7.20 9.95
CA MET A 68 6.67 -5.95 9.21
C MET A 68 6.83 -6.16 7.70
N GLN A 69 7.79 -6.97 7.27
CA GLN A 69 7.94 -7.35 5.88
C GLN A 69 6.70 -8.09 5.35
N ALA A 70 6.18 -9.05 6.11
CA ALA A 70 4.95 -9.75 5.75
C ALA A 70 3.73 -8.80 5.68
N VAL A 71 3.63 -7.84 6.59
CA VAL A 71 2.61 -6.79 6.56
C VAL A 71 2.71 -5.96 5.27
N LEU A 72 3.90 -5.50 4.91
CA LEU A 72 4.11 -4.72 3.69
C LEU A 72 3.79 -5.51 2.42
N SER A 73 4.24 -6.77 2.33
CA SER A 73 3.88 -7.64 1.19
C SER A 73 2.37 -7.74 1.07
N THR A 74 1.68 -8.09 2.16
CA THR A 74 0.22 -8.23 2.16
C THR A 74 -0.50 -6.94 1.73
N VAL A 75 -0.10 -5.79 2.26
CA VAL A 75 -0.72 -4.50 1.90
C VAL A 75 -0.43 -4.14 0.45
N SER A 76 0.81 -4.37 -0.03
CA SER A 76 1.20 -4.10 -1.42
C SER A 76 0.47 -5.02 -2.41
N GLU A 77 0.33 -6.30 -2.08
CA GLU A 77 -0.43 -7.28 -2.87
C GLU A 77 -1.91 -6.88 -2.95
N THR A 78 -2.53 -6.54 -1.80
CA THR A 78 -3.93 -6.08 -1.75
C THR A 78 -4.14 -4.84 -2.64
N LYS A 79 -3.23 -3.86 -2.56
CA LYS A 79 -3.32 -2.65 -3.38
C LYS A 79 -3.12 -2.96 -4.87
N SER A 80 -2.14 -3.79 -5.19
CA SER A 80 -1.84 -4.18 -6.57
C SER A 80 -3.01 -4.94 -7.21
N GLU A 81 -3.63 -5.85 -6.48
CA GLU A 81 -4.80 -6.58 -6.94
C GLU A 81 -6.01 -5.68 -7.14
N TYR A 82 -6.27 -4.80 -6.19
CA TYR A 82 -7.34 -3.79 -6.30
C TYR A 82 -7.18 -2.87 -7.52
N LEU A 83 -5.94 -2.42 -7.80
CA LEU A 83 -5.61 -1.62 -8.97
C LEU A 83 -5.80 -2.44 -10.26
N ARG A 84 -5.34 -3.68 -10.30
CA ARG A 84 -5.46 -4.58 -11.45
C ARG A 84 -6.92 -4.82 -11.82
N GLU A 85 -7.75 -5.19 -10.86
CA GLU A 85 -9.18 -5.47 -11.10
C GLU A 85 -9.93 -4.27 -11.66
N ARG A 86 -9.60 -3.07 -11.20
CA ARG A 86 -10.25 -1.83 -11.66
C ARG A 86 -9.66 -1.25 -12.94
N SER A 87 -8.50 -1.76 -13.37
CA SER A 87 -7.90 -1.43 -14.67
C SER A 87 -8.34 -2.41 -15.76
N GLU A 88 -9.09 -3.46 -15.43
CA GLU A 88 -9.66 -4.38 -16.41
C GLU A 88 -10.59 -3.61 -17.36
N GLY A 89 -10.25 -3.65 -18.67
CA GLY A 89 -10.99 -2.92 -19.71
C GLY A 89 -10.34 -1.61 -20.17
N VAL A 90 -9.32 -1.11 -19.51
CA VAL A 90 -8.49 -0.02 -20.03
C VAL A 90 -7.51 -0.59 -21.04
N ASP A 91 -7.44 -0.02 -22.24
CA ASP A 91 -6.47 -0.42 -23.26
C ASP A 91 -5.04 -0.23 -22.69
N PRO A 92 -4.19 -1.27 -22.64
CA PRO A 92 -2.81 -1.13 -22.20
C PRO A 92 -1.99 -0.12 -23.01
N ALA A 93 -2.38 0.17 -24.25
CA ALA A 93 -1.75 1.16 -25.11
C ALA A 93 -2.18 2.60 -24.78
N ASP A 94 -3.32 2.80 -24.14
CA ASP A 94 -3.79 4.12 -23.67
C ASP A 94 -3.06 4.53 -22.38
N ARG A 95 -1.83 5.03 -22.53
CA ARG A 95 -0.99 5.45 -21.37
C ARG A 95 -1.64 6.55 -20.53
N PRO A 96 -2.25 7.61 -21.10
CA PRO A 96 -2.98 8.62 -20.34
C PRO A 96 -4.20 8.05 -19.60
N GLY A 97 -4.98 7.18 -20.26
CA GLY A 97 -6.12 6.50 -19.64
C GLY A 97 -5.70 5.59 -18.48
N ASN A 98 -4.60 4.85 -18.63
CA ASN A 98 -4.03 4.02 -17.56
C ASN A 98 -3.55 4.86 -16.37
N LEU A 99 -2.94 6.03 -16.61
CA LEU A 99 -2.55 6.94 -15.54
C LEU A 99 -3.76 7.48 -14.79
N ARG A 100 -4.82 7.88 -15.52
CA ARG A 100 -6.09 8.30 -14.93
C ARG A 100 -6.69 7.22 -14.05
N ALA A 101 -6.85 6.01 -14.59
CA ALA A 101 -7.40 4.87 -13.87
C ALA A 101 -6.59 4.56 -12.60
N TYR A 102 -5.26 4.63 -12.67
CA TYR A 102 -4.39 4.45 -11.51
C TYR A 102 -4.67 5.46 -10.40
N ILE A 103 -4.80 6.76 -10.74
CA ILE A 103 -5.02 7.83 -9.75
C ILE A 103 -6.41 7.69 -9.12
N GLU A 104 -7.47 7.57 -9.95
CA GLU A 104 -8.85 7.43 -9.47
C GLU A 104 -9.02 6.19 -8.60
N THR A 105 -8.43 5.05 -9.01
CA THR A 105 -8.47 3.80 -8.24
C THR A 105 -7.65 3.90 -6.95
N SER A 106 -6.51 4.60 -6.96
CA SER A 106 -5.72 4.81 -5.74
C SER A 106 -6.47 5.65 -4.69
N VAL A 107 -7.26 6.62 -5.13
CA VAL A 107 -8.13 7.40 -4.24
C VAL A 107 -9.32 6.56 -3.76
N ALA A 108 -9.95 5.77 -4.63
CA ALA A 108 -11.03 4.86 -4.24
C ALA A 108 -10.57 3.80 -3.21
N PHE A 109 -9.31 3.36 -3.28
CA PHE A 109 -8.71 2.43 -2.32
C PHE A 109 -8.74 2.95 -0.89
N LEU A 110 -8.68 4.27 -0.67
CA LEU A 110 -8.77 4.89 0.66
C LEU A 110 -10.10 4.60 1.35
N ARG A 111 -11.21 4.53 0.60
CA ARG A 111 -12.54 4.19 1.11
C ARG A 111 -12.64 2.72 1.48
N ASP A 112 -12.17 1.85 0.57
CA ASP A 112 -12.38 0.41 0.68
C ASP A 112 -11.35 -0.24 1.63
N TYR A 113 -10.13 0.32 1.71
CA TYR A 113 -9.02 -0.19 2.53
C TYR A 113 -8.26 0.91 3.30
N PRO A 114 -8.94 1.71 4.15
CA PRO A 114 -8.32 2.85 4.83
C PRO A 114 -7.15 2.46 5.73
N GLN A 115 -7.18 1.25 6.30
CA GLN A 115 -6.08 0.75 7.15
C GLN A 115 -4.81 0.46 6.35
N CYS A 116 -4.94 -0.02 5.12
CA CYS A 116 -3.79 -0.35 4.27
C CYS A 116 -2.98 0.90 3.91
N GLU A 117 -3.65 1.97 3.46
CA GLU A 117 -2.95 3.21 3.12
C GLU A 117 -2.27 3.82 4.33
N ARG A 118 -2.96 3.84 5.49
CA ARG A 118 -2.35 4.32 6.73
C ARG A 118 -1.12 3.53 7.14
N VAL A 119 -1.12 2.21 6.95
CA VAL A 119 0.06 1.36 7.19
C VAL A 119 1.21 1.75 6.28
N LEU A 120 0.96 1.98 4.97
CA LEU A 120 2.00 2.37 4.02
C LEU A 120 2.65 3.71 4.41
N VAL A 121 1.85 4.70 4.81
CA VAL A 121 2.33 6.01 5.27
C VAL A 121 3.16 5.88 6.55
N GLU A 122 2.63 5.18 7.57
CA GLU A 122 3.32 4.96 8.84
C GLU A 122 4.64 4.22 8.67
N MET A 123 4.66 3.19 7.84
CA MET A 123 5.86 2.41 7.60
C MET A 123 6.90 3.17 6.78
N ALA A 124 6.47 4.03 5.85
CA ALA A 124 7.38 4.92 5.12
C ALA A 124 8.06 5.94 6.05
N ALA A 125 7.31 6.51 7.00
CA ALA A 125 7.84 7.47 7.96
C ALA A 125 8.86 6.88 8.96
N HIS A 126 8.83 5.54 9.15
CA HIS A 126 9.70 4.84 10.12
C HIS A 126 10.66 3.85 9.45
N ALA A 127 10.90 3.98 8.15
CA ALA A 127 11.73 3.03 7.39
C ALA A 127 13.19 2.93 7.87
N ASP A 128 13.69 3.97 8.54
CA ASP A 128 15.06 4.04 9.09
C ASP A 128 15.12 3.77 10.60
N ASP A 129 14.02 3.30 11.20
CA ASP A 129 13.96 3.03 12.63
C ASP A 129 14.88 1.86 13.04
N ARG A 130 15.53 1.99 14.23
CA ARG A 130 16.62 1.14 14.74
C ARG A 130 16.23 -0.30 15.10
N ASP A 131 15.00 -0.70 14.92
CA ASP A 131 14.46 -2.03 15.25
C ASP A 131 14.98 -3.17 14.34
N GLY A 132 16.10 -2.97 13.63
CA GLY A 132 16.72 -3.98 12.76
C GLY A 132 15.93 -4.24 11.48
N TRP A 133 15.07 -3.33 11.11
CA TRP A 133 14.34 -3.38 9.87
C TRP A 133 15.27 -2.99 8.71
N ALA A 134 15.72 -3.99 7.94
CA ALA A 134 16.64 -3.81 6.82
C ALA A 134 16.00 -3.15 5.57
N MET A 135 14.71 -2.80 5.61
CA MET A 135 14.06 -2.05 4.53
C MET A 135 14.39 -0.56 4.68
N THR A 136 15.31 -0.12 3.85
CA THR A 136 15.65 1.31 3.76
C THR A 136 14.46 2.11 3.20
N GLY A 137 14.40 3.42 3.46
CA GLY A 137 13.40 4.33 2.88
C GLY A 137 13.28 4.20 1.35
N VAL A 138 14.39 3.90 0.68
CA VAL A 138 14.44 3.62 -0.76
C VAL A 138 13.57 2.40 -1.13
N MET A 139 13.64 1.33 -0.36
CA MET A 139 12.89 0.10 -0.64
C MET A 139 11.38 0.29 -0.45
N VAL A 140 10.99 0.99 0.62
CA VAL A 140 9.58 1.38 0.85
C VAL A 140 9.08 2.33 -0.25
N GLY A 141 9.90 3.28 -0.66
CA GLY A 141 9.62 4.17 -1.79
C GLY A 141 9.39 3.39 -3.08
N GLN A 142 10.23 2.42 -3.40
CA GLN A 142 10.08 1.56 -4.58
C GLN A 142 8.79 0.73 -4.54
N LEU A 143 8.38 0.22 -3.39
CA LEU A 143 7.11 -0.47 -3.24
C LEU A 143 5.91 0.46 -3.48
N ARG A 144 6.02 1.74 -3.10
CA ARG A 144 4.92 2.71 -3.24
C ARG A 144 4.82 3.31 -4.65
N THR A 145 5.93 3.62 -5.28
CA THR A 145 5.96 4.41 -6.53
C THR A 145 6.60 3.70 -7.72
N GLY A 146 7.38 2.64 -7.50
CA GLY A 146 8.20 2.04 -8.54
C GLY A 146 7.42 1.47 -9.74
N ALA A 147 6.23 0.91 -9.52
CA ALA A 147 5.37 0.43 -10.60
C ALA A 147 4.86 1.59 -11.46
N LEU A 148 4.37 2.66 -10.83
CA LEU A 148 3.91 3.87 -11.51
C LEU A 148 5.04 4.55 -12.27
N GLN A 149 6.23 4.66 -11.66
CA GLN A 149 7.41 5.23 -12.31
C GLN A 149 7.74 4.48 -13.60
N ARG A 150 7.75 3.15 -13.59
CA ARG A 150 7.99 2.34 -14.80
C ARG A 150 6.92 2.57 -15.88
N GLN A 151 5.65 2.70 -15.50
CA GLN A 151 4.58 3.02 -16.45
C GLN A 151 4.76 4.39 -17.10
N LEU A 152 5.10 5.41 -16.31
CA LEU A 152 5.38 6.77 -16.80
C LEU A 152 6.62 6.79 -17.71
N GLU A 153 7.67 6.05 -17.34
CA GLU A 153 8.89 5.93 -18.12
C GLU A 153 8.63 5.29 -19.48
N GLN A 154 7.82 4.23 -19.51
CA GLN A 154 7.41 3.58 -20.75
C GLN A 154 6.55 4.50 -21.62
N GLY A 155 5.54 5.17 -21.05
CA GLY A 155 4.70 6.12 -21.77
C GLY A 155 5.48 7.31 -22.34
N ARG A 156 6.51 7.80 -21.62
CA ARG A 156 7.41 8.84 -22.12
C ARG A 156 8.24 8.33 -23.32
N LYS A 157 8.79 7.11 -23.26
CA LYS A 157 9.53 6.50 -24.36
C LYS A 157 8.67 6.30 -25.61
N GLU A 158 7.43 5.96 -25.43
CA GLU A 158 6.43 5.79 -26.50
C GLU A 158 5.88 7.14 -27.02
N GLY A 159 6.23 8.23 -26.34
CA GLY A 159 5.77 9.58 -26.66
C GLY A 159 4.30 9.81 -26.34
N ALA A 160 3.71 9.05 -25.43
CA ALA A 160 2.36 9.31 -24.90
C ALA A 160 2.34 10.47 -23.90
N PHE A 161 3.47 10.73 -23.25
CA PHE A 161 3.67 11.84 -22.32
C PHE A 161 4.71 12.84 -22.88
N GLY A 162 4.65 14.09 -22.38
CA GLY A 162 5.62 15.13 -22.67
C GLY A 162 6.98 14.89 -21.99
N ASP A 163 7.81 15.93 -21.95
CA ASP A 163 9.11 15.87 -21.28
C ASP A 163 8.93 15.99 -19.76
N ILE A 164 8.69 14.86 -19.13
CA ILE A 164 8.45 14.73 -17.70
C ILE A 164 9.60 13.96 -17.02
N SER A 165 9.78 14.15 -15.72
CA SER A 165 10.55 13.25 -14.86
C SER A 165 9.61 12.18 -14.26
N PRO A 166 9.67 10.91 -14.71
CA PRO A 166 8.79 9.86 -14.20
C PRO A 166 8.88 9.64 -12.69
N GLU A 167 10.07 9.79 -12.11
CA GLU A 167 10.31 9.69 -10.68
C GLU A 167 9.56 10.78 -9.91
N ILE A 168 9.71 12.04 -10.33
CA ILE A 168 9.08 13.19 -9.67
C ILE A 168 7.56 13.13 -9.82
N VAL A 169 7.06 12.77 -10.99
CA VAL A 169 5.60 12.63 -11.22
C VAL A 169 5.02 11.52 -10.36
N ALA A 170 5.68 10.34 -10.31
CA ALA A 170 5.22 9.23 -9.48
C ALA A 170 5.21 9.59 -7.98
N LEU A 171 6.25 10.26 -7.50
CA LEU A 171 6.34 10.76 -6.13
C LEU A 171 5.23 11.79 -5.85
N SER A 172 5.01 12.73 -6.76
CA SER A 172 3.98 13.78 -6.60
C SER A 172 2.58 13.19 -6.53
N ILE A 173 2.27 12.18 -7.37
CA ILE A 173 1.00 11.47 -7.33
C ILE A 173 0.83 10.75 -6.00
N ALA A 174 1.85 10.03 -5.52
CA ALA A 174 1.80 9.33 -4.23
C ALA A 174 1.53 10.32 -3.07
N GLN A 175 2.22 11.48 -3.05
CA GLN A 175 2.02 12.49 -2.03
C GLN A 175 0.64 13.19 -2.13
N ALA A 176 0.10 13.34 -3.34
CA ALA A 176 -1.26 13.86 -3.51
C ALA A 176 -2.30 12.89 -2.94
N VAL A 177 -2.15 11.58 -3.18
CA VAL A 177 -3.02 10.55 -2.60
C VAL A 177 -2.88 10.50 -1.07
N ASP A 178 -1.66 10.63 -0.51
CA ASP A 178 -1.44 10.73 0.94
C ASP A 178 -2.18 11.96 1.52
N GLY A 179 -2.16 13.10 0.82
CA GLY A 179 -2.89 14.29 1.21
C GLY A 179 -4.40 14.07 1.24
N VAL A 180 -4.95 13.36 0.25
CA VAL A 180 -6.37 12.97 0.24
C VAL A 180 -6.69 12.02 1.39
N ALA A 181 -5.81 11.05 1.66
CA ALA A 181 -5.97 10.12 2.77
C ALA A 181 -6.03 10.86 4.13
N ALA A 182 -5.17 11.85 4.32
CA ALA A 182 -5.17 12.68 5.52
C ALA A 182 -6.46 13.52 5.64
N ALA A 183 -6.94 14.12 4.54
CA ALA A 183 -8.19 14.87 4.50
C ALA A 183 -9.39 13.97 4.82
N TYR A 184 -9.46 12.80 4.22
CA TYR A 184 -10.53 11.81 4.46
C TYR A 184 -10.53 11.26 5.89
N ALA A 185 -9.35 11.05 6.48
CA ALA A 185 -9.23 10.64 7.88
C ALA A 185 -9.69 11.73 8.86
N ALA A 186 -9.53 13.01 8.51
CA ALA A 186 -9.99 14.14 9.29
C ALA A 186 -11.51 14.40 9.12
N ASP A 187 -12.01 14.21 7.90
CA ASP A 187 -13.43 14.40 7.56
C ASP A 187 -13.89 13.29 6.57
N PRO A 188 -14.57 12.24 7.06
CA PRO A 188 -15.08 11.16 6.22
C PRO A 188 -16.18 11.58 5.22
N SER A 189 -16.68 12.83 5.27
CA SER A 189 -17.63 13.37 4.28
C SER A 189 -16.97 13.85 2.98
N VAL A 190 -15.63 13.83 2.90
CA VAL A 190 -14.86 14.18 1.69
C VAL A 190 -15.29 13.30 0.53
N ASP A 191 -15.67 13.93 -0.59
CA ASP A 191 -16.04 13.26 -1.83
C ASP A 191 -14.78 12.71 -2.54
N LEU A 192 -14.41 11.47 -2.23
CA LEU A 192 -13.24 10.80 -2.80
C LEU A 192 -13.34 10.64 -4.32
N ASP A 193 -14.54 10.43 -4.86
CA ASP A 193 -14.71 10.28 -6.31
C ASP A 193 -14.42 11.60 -7.04
N ARG A 194 -14.81 12.73 -6.45
CA ARG A 194 -14.43 14.06 -6.95
C ARG A 194 -12.94 14.30 -6.86
N TYR A 195 -12.33 14.00 -5.71
CA TYR A 195 -10.88 14.16 -5.53
C TYR A 195 -10.09 13.30 -6.53
N GLY A 196 -10.50 12.05 -6.74
CA GLY A 196 -9.90 11.16 -7.74
C GLY A 196 -9.91 11.75 -9.14
N ARG A 197 -11.08 12.22 -9.60
CA ARG A 197 -11.23 12.86 -10.93
C ARG A 197 -10.40 14.13 -11.06
N GLU A 198 -10.47 15.04 -10.09
CA GLU A 198 -9.76 16.32 -10.16
C GLU A 198 -8.22 16.12 -10.12
N LEU A 199 -7.71 15.16 -9.32
CA LEU A 199 -6.30 14.79 -9.34
C LEU A 199 -5.89 14.15 -10.66
N ALA A 200 -6.70 13.26 -11.21
CA ALA A 200 -6.44 12.66 -12.52
C ALA A 200 -6.37 13.72 -13.61
N ASP A 201 -7.28 14.70 -13.61
CA ASP A 201 -7.26 15.84 -14.54
C ASP A 201 -6.04 16.73 -14.36
N LEU A 202 -5.62 16.97 -13.11
CA LEU A 202 -4.40 17.74 -12.81
C LEU A 202 -3.16 17.07 -13.40
N PHE A 203 -2.98 15.79 -13.14
CA PHE A 203 -1.82 15.05 -13.63
C PHE A 203 -1.89 14.75 -15.13
N ALA A 204 -3.06 14.58 -15.72
CA ALA A 204 -3.22 14.50 -17.17
C ALA A 204 -2.69 15.78 -17.85
N ARG A 205 -3.03 16.96 -17.32
CA ARG A 205 -2.48 18.24 -17.83
C ARG A 205 -0.97 18.37 -17.60
N ALA A 206 -0.49 17.95 -16.42
CA ALA A 206 0.93 18.04 -16.06
C ALA A 206 1.82 17.08 -16.88
N THR A 207 1.26 16.02 -17.43
CA THR A 207 2.00 15.01 -18.21
C THR A 207 1.73 15.13 -19.73
N ALA A 208 0.85 16.04 -20.15
CA ALA A 208 0.55 16.27 -21.56
C ALA A 208 1.79 16.74 -22.35
N ARG A 209 1.75 16.48 -23.68
CA ARG A 209 2.75 16.99 -24.62
C ARG A 209 2.65 18.49 -24.80
#